data_3b0adfd285fcf06fadbd5c870c04e251
#
_entry.id   3b0adfd285fcf06fadbd5c870c04e251
#
_cell.length_a   1.000
_cell.length_b   1.000
_cell.length_c   1.000
_cell.angle_alpha   90.00
_cell.angle_beta   90.00
_cell.angle_gamma   90.00
#
_symmetry.space_group_name_H-M   'P 1'
#
loop_
_entity.id
_entity.type
_entity.pdbx_description
1 polymer ?
#
loop_
_entity_poly.entity_id
_entity_poly.type
_entity_poly.pdbx_seq_one_letter_code
_entity_poly.pdbx_strand_id
1 'polypeptide(L)'
;MFGSDNGFHMGEHRLMQGKMTAFDTDVNVPFVVKGPGVAAGHTSTELAQNTDLCPTFEDLGGAPVPDTVDGRSLVPFFAGDAVKNTRDAVLVEHHGPDHLANDPDLPTRASGNPPSYEAIRTKQDVYVEYADGEREYYDVRKDPNELNNAIGRVPAQRLSRLKSMLHQLEKCSGKDCRP
;
A
#
# COMPACT_ATOMS: atom_id res chain seq x y z
N MET A 1 12.78 4.22 -14.30
CA MET A 1 11.86 4.36 -13.17
C MET A 1 12.66 4.76 -11.94
N PHE A 2 12.06 5.55 -11.06
CA PHE A 2 12.62 5.93 -9.77
C PHE A 2 11.50 5.77 -8.73
N GLY A 3 11.81 5.12 -7.61
CA GLY A 3 10.87 4.85 -6.52
C GLY A 3 11.62 4.46 -5.25
N SER A 4 10.89 4.13 -4.21
CA SER A 4 11.41 3.54 -2.98
C SER A 4 10.69 2.24 -2.67
N ASP A 5 11.33 1.34 -1.93
CA ASP A 5 10.76 0.09 -1.43
C ASP A 5 9.79 0.34 -0.27
N ASN A 6 10.09 1.33 0.58
CA ASN A 6 9.25 1.79 1.69
C ASN A 6 9.48 3.28 1.95
N GLY A 7 8.58 3.88 2.71
CA GLY A 7 8.73 5.18 3.33
C GLY A 7 9.50 5.10 4.65
N PHE A 8 9.50 6.20 5.40
CA PHE A 8 10.22 6.25 6.67
C PHE A 8 9.70 7.40 7.54
N HIS A 9 9.18 7.11 8.73
CA HIS A 9 8.78 8.15 9.66
C HIS A 9 9.96 8.62 10.53
N MET A 10 10.02 9.92 10.82
CA MET A 10 11.13 10.57 11.52
C MET A 10 10.68 11.43 12.71
N GLY A 11 9.59 11.06 13.34
CA GLY A 11 8.99 11.77 14.47
C GLY A 11 7.46 11.89 14.35
N GLU A 12 6.93 11.56 13.18
CA GLU A 12 5.48 11.50 12.94
C GLU A 12 4.85 10.49 13.90
N HIS A 13 3.60 10.72 14.27
CA HIS A 13 2.85 9.89 15.24
C HIS A 13 3.53 9.71 16.60
N ARG A 14 4.50 10.60 16.95
CA ARG A 14 5.36 10.49 18.15
C ARG A 14 6.22 9.24 18.18
N LEU A 15 6.46 8.64 17.03
CA LEU A 15 7.38 7.52 16.87
C LEU A 15 8.80 8.05 16.66
N MET A 16 9.79 7.33 17.15
CA MET A 16 11.18 7.51 16.72
C MET A 16 11.32 6.96 15.29
N GLN A 17 12.45 7.20 14.68
CA GLN A 17 12.77 6.76 13.31
C GLN A 17 12.43 5.29 13.07
N GLY A 18 11.67 5.01 11.99
CA GLY A 18 11.23 3.65 11.66
C GLY A 18 10.38 3.54 10.40
N LYS A 19 9.91 2.34 10.11
CA LYS A 19 9.23 2.02 8.84
C LYS A 19 8.26 0.82 8.91
N MET A 20 7.71 0.46 10.02
CA MET A 20 6.92 -0.77 10.17
C MET A 20 5.41 -0.52 10.34
N THR A 21 4.95 0.71 10.12
CA THR A 21 3.55 1.06 10.33
C THR A 21 2.74 1.10 9.04
N ALA A 22 1.41 1.08 9.15
CA ALA A 22 0.51 1.21 8.02
C ALA A 22 0.24 2.67 7.61
N PHE A 23 0.89 3.65 8.24
CA PHE A 23 0.72 5.06 7.91
C PHE A 23 1.30 5.42 6.55
N ASP A 24 0.69 6.41 5.88
CA ASP A 24 1.17 6.90 4.57
C ASP A 24 2.65 7.33 4.60
N THR A 25 3.20 7.75 5.74
CA THR A 25 4.65 8.04 5.89
C THR A 25 5.53 6.83 5.57
N ASP A 26 5.07 5.62 5.83
CA ASP A 26 5.83 4.38 5.65
C ASP A 26 5.46 3.65 4.36
N VAL A 27 4.24 3.85 3.85
CA VAL A 27 3.74 3.06 2.71
C VAL A 27 3.53 3.86 1.43
N ASN A 28 3.37 5.18 1.51
CA ASN A 28 3.17 6.05 0.34
C ASN A 28 4.49 6.66 -0.12
N VAL A 29 5.12 6.03 -1.10
CA VAL A 29 6.47 6.37 -1.58
C VAL A 29 6.44 7.10 -2.93
N PRO A 30 7.48 7.91 -3.23
CA PRO A 30 7.64 8.49 -4.55
C PRO A 30 7.74 7.41 -5.63
N PHE A 31 7.04 7.64 -6.76
CA PHE A 31 7.18 6.79 -7.94
C PHE A 31 7.15 7.64 -9.21
N VAL A 32 8.24 7.66 -9.94
CA VAL A 32 8.42 8.48 -11.14
C VAL A 32 8.88 7.61 -12.30
N VAL A 33 8.23 7.80 -13.45
CA VAL A 33 8.58 7.08 -14.68
C VAL A 33 8.92 8.10 -15.78
N LYS A 34 9.98 7.81 -16.53
CA LYS A 34 10.39 8.55 -17.74
C LYS A 34 10.87 7.57 -18.79
N GLY A 35 10.43 7.75 -20.02
CA GLY A 35 10.85 6.91 -21.14
C GLY A 35 9.99 7.07 -22.38
N PRO A 36 10.25 6.28 -23.42
CA PRO A 36 9.38 6.23 -24.59
C PRO A 36 7.95 5.83 -24.20
N GLY A 37 6.95 6.50 -24.77
CA GLY A 37 5.54 6.23 -24.50
C GLY A 37 5.03 6.78 -23.15
N VAL A 38 5.88 7.46 -22.35
CA VAL A 38 5.48 8.10 -21.10
C VAL A 38 5.13 9.57 -21.34
N ALA A 39 3.92 9.98 -20.99
CA ALA A 39 3.46 11.35 -21.14
C ALA A 39 4.24 12.29 -20.21
N ALA A 40 4.81 13.37 -20.80
CA ALA A 40 5.56 14.34 -20.02
C ALA A 40 4.64 15.20 -19.15
N GLY A 41 5.02 15.43 -17.89
CA GLY A 41 4.27 16.29 -16.95
C GLY A 41 2.93 15.69 -16.51
N HIS A 42 2.65 14.44 -16.81
CA HIS A 42 1.45 13.75 -16.35
C HIS A 42 1.62 13.24 -14.90
N THR A 43 0.55 13.33 -14.11
CA THR A 43 0.46 12.73 -12.79
C THR A 43 -0.76 11.83 -12.73
N SER A 44 -0.56 10.55 -12.40
CA SER A 44 -1.65 9.62 -12.14
C SER A 44 -1.99 9.59 -10.65
N THR A 45 -3.28 9.55 -10.33
CA THR A 45 -3.80 9.35 -8.97
C THR A 45 -4.26 7.91 -8.73
N GLU A 46 -3.94 7.02 -9.65
CA GLU A 46 -4.29 5.61 -9.54
C GLU A 46 -3.37 4.90 -8.54
N LEU A 47 -3.94 3.90 -7.85
CA LEU A 47 -3.18 3.13 -6.87
C LEU A 47 -2.19 2.19 -7.58
N ALA A 48 -0.94 2.25 -7.15
CA ALA A 48 0.14 1.37 -7.56
C ALA A 48 0.83 0.78 -6.32
N GLN A 49 1.50 -0.33 -6.47
CA GLN A 49 2.27 -0.97 -5.39
C GLN A 49 3.56 -1.59 -5.95
N ASN A 50 4.53 -1.88 -5.09
CA ASN A 50 5.83 -2.39 -5.52
C ASN A 50 5.73 -3.74 -6.25
N THR A 51 4.74 -4.56 -5.95
CA THR A 51 4.46 -5.82 -6.66
C THR A 51 4.10 -5.60 -8.14
N ASP A 52 3.71 -4.39 -8.55
CA ASP A 52 3.41 -4.03 -9.94
C ASP A 52 4.68 -3.85 -10.80
N LEU A 53 5.84 -3.70 -10.18
CA LEU A 53 7.08 -3.44 -10.91
C LEU A 53 7.48 -4.63 -11.78
N CYS A 54 7.42 -5.84 -11.24
CA CYS A 54 7.77 -7.05 -11.99
C CYS A 54 6.92 -7.19 -13.27
N PRO A 55 5.58 -7.25 -13.21
CA PRO A 55 4.76 -7.37 -14.41
C PRO A 55 4.87 -6.15 -15.34
N THR A 56 5.22 -4.97 -14.83
CA THR A 56 5.49 -3.80 -15.66
C THR A 56 6.76 -3.96 -16.48
N PHE A 57 7.83 -4.53 -15.91
CA PHE A 57 9.06 -4.80 -16.65
C PHE A 57 8.88 -5.92 -17.67
N GLU A 58 8.13 -6.97 -17.35
CA GLU A 58 7.79 -8.04 -18.29
C GLU A 58 7.01 -7.50 -19.48
N ASP A 59 5.99 -6.68 -19.25
CA ASP A 59 5.18 -6.05 -20.30
C ASP A 59 6.04 -5.12 -21.20
N LEU A 60 6.89 -4.28 -20.60
CA LEU A 60 7.84 -3.44 -21.36
C LEU A 60 8.84 -4.25 -22.18
N GLY A 61 9.22 -5.43 -21.71
CA GLY A 61 10.11 -6.38 -22.40
C GLY A 61 9.38 -7.24 -23.44
N GLY A 62 8.06 -7.14 -23.55
CA GLY A 62 7.24 -7.99 -24.44
C GLY A 62 7.15 -9.44 -23.96
N ALA A 63 7.41 -9.70 -22.68
CA ALA A 63 7.26 -11.01 -22.06
C ALA A 63 5.85 -11.20 -21.49
N PRO A 64 5.30 -12.42 -21.49
CA PRO A 64 4.02 -12.68 -20.84
C PRO A 64 4.15 -12.60 -19.32
N VAL A 65 3.22 -11.91 -18.67
CA VAL A 65 3.13 -11.87 -17.20
C VAL A 65 2.63 -13.23 -16.69
N PRO A 66 3.38 -13.94 -15.84
CA PRO A 66 2.95 -15.22 -15.28
C PRO A 66 1.66 -15.10 -14.45
N ASP A 67 0.82 -16.12 -14.50
CA ASP A 67 -0.44 -16.16 -13.73
C ASP A 67 -0.21 -16.17 -12.20
N THR A 68 0.99 -16.47 -11.76
CA THR A 68 1.38 -16.49 -10.33
C THR A 68 1.75 -15.12 -9.76
N VAL A 69 1.83 -14.08 -10.60
CA VAL A 69 2.19 -12.73 -10.18
C VAL A 69 0.95 -11.98 -9.71
N ASP A 70 0.95 -11.45 -8.49
CA ASP A 70 -0.17 -10.71 -7.89
C ASP A 70 -0.30 -9.29 -8.44
N GLY A 71 0.82 -8.64 -8.75
CA GLY A 71 0.87 -7.29 -9.32
C GLY A 71 0.35 -7.23 -10.75
N ARG A 72 0.05 -6.03 -11.23
CA ARG A 72 -0.37 -5.77 -12.61
C ARG A 72 0.54 -4.74 -13.29
N SER A 73 0.66 -4.83 -14.61
CA SER A 73 1.45 -3.84 -15.37
C SER A 73 0.90 -2.42 -15.20
N LEU A 74 1.81 -1.48 -14.99
CA LEU A 74 1.54 -0.04 -14.94
C LEU A 74 1.69 0.63 -16.31
N VAL A 75 2.11 -0.10 -17.35
CA VAL A 75 2.27 0.43 -18.72
C VAL A 75 1.03 1.15 -19.23
N PRO A 76 -0.20 0.67 -19.02
CA PRO A 76 -1.41 1.38 -19.46
C PRO A 76 -1.55 2.81 -18.93
N PHE A 77 -0.92 3.13 -17.78
CA PHE A 77 -0.99 4.47 -17.16
C PHE A 77 0.05 5.45 -17.71
N PHE A 78 1.02 4.98 -18.51
CA PHE A 78 2.16 5.81 -18.93
C PHE A 78 1.78 6.85 -19.98
N ALA A 79 0.85 6.55 -20.86
CA ALA A 79 0.40 7.47 -21.91
C ALA A 79 -0.40 8.68 -21.38
N GLY A 80 -0.86 8.60 -20.13
CA GLY A 80 -1.69 9.67 -19.53
C GLY A 80 -3.17 9.57 -19.88
N ASP A 81 -3.57 8.53 -20.59
CA ASP A 81 -4.96 8.28 -20.95
C ASP A 81 -5.76 7.71 -19.75
N ALA A 82 -7.09 7.84 -19.82
CA ALA A 82 -7.97 7.25 -18.81
C ALA A 82 -7.94 5.72 -18.92
N VAL A 83 -7.50 5.07 -17.85
CA VAL A 83 -7.42 3.61 -17.75
C VAL A 83 -8.71 3.07 -17.12
N LYS A 84 -9.30 2.06 -17.76
CA LYS A 84 -10.41 1.29 -17.19
C LYS A 84 -9.87 0.20 -16.26
N ASN A 85 -10.72 -0.26 -15.34
CA ASN A 85 -10.39 -1.33 -14.40
C ASN A 85 -9.17 -0.99 -13.52
N THR A 86 -9.22 0.18 -12.89
CA THR A 86 -8.25 0.55 -11.85
C THR A 86 -8.60 -0.19 -10.55
N ARG A 87 -7.58 -0.43 -9.72
CA ARG A 87 -7.83 -1.10 -8.41
C ARG A 87 -8.50 -0.15 -7.42
N ASP A 88 -9.38 -0.70 -6.59
CA ASP A 88 -10.05 0.05 -5.52
C ASP A 88 -9.19 0.19 -4.26
N ALA A 89 -8.30 -0.77 -4.01
CA ALA A 89 -7.42 -0.82 -2.85
C ALA A 89 -6.10 -1.52 -3.16
N VAL A 90 -5.10 -1.26 -2.33
CA VAL A 90 -3.85 -2.03 -2.22
C VAL A 90 -3.76 -2.66 -0.84
N LEU A 91 -3.19 -3.86 -0.75
CA LEU A 91 -2.91 -4.56 0.49
C LEU A 91 -1.56 -4.10 1.05
N VAL A 92 -1.51 -3.90 2.36
CA VAL A 92 -0.30 -3.67 3.15
C VAL A 92 -0.31 -4.68 4.28
N GLU A 93 0.77 -5.44 4.41
CA GLU A 93 0.90 -6.50 5.42
C GLU A 93 2.18 -6.31 6.23
N HIS A 94 2.12 -6.64 7.50
CA HIS A 94 3.25 -6.68 8.40
C HIS A 94 3.18 -7.91 9.29
N HIS A 95 4.26 -8.65 9.35
CA HIS A 95 4.41 -9.83 10.21
C HIS A 95 5.35 -9.51 11.36
N GLY A 96 4.78 -9.09 12.46
CA GLY A 96 5.54 -8.63 13.62
C GLY A 96 4.95 -9.09 14.96
N PRO A 97 5.47 -8.56 16.07
CA PRO A 97 6.65 -7.69 16.13
C PRO A 97 7.93 -8.46 15.78
N ASP A 98 8.90 -7.74 15.18
CA ASP A 98 10.21 -8.32 14.90
C ASP A 98 11.02 -8.43 16.20
N HIS A 99 11.64 -9.58 16.40
CA HIS A 99 12.41 -9.92 17.61
C HIS A 99 13.81 -10.49 17.32
N LEU A 100 14.22 -10.52 16.07
CA LEU A 100 15.52 -11.07 15.69
C LEU A 100 16.65 -10.15 16.11
N ALA A 101 17.26 -10.45 17.26
CA ALA A 101 18.29 -9.60 17.88
C ALA A 101 19.51 -9.31 16.98
N ASN A 102 19.72 -10.08 15.93
CA ASN A 102 20.81 -9.90 14.96
C ASN A 102 20.37 -9.17 13.68
N ASP A 103 19.10 -8.77 13.59
CA ASP A 103 18.62 -7.98 12.47
C ASP A 103 19.12 -6.54 12.61
N PRO A 104 19.90 -6.02 11.63
CA PRO A 104 20.37 -4.65 11.68
C PRO A 104 19.23 -3.62 11.53
N ASP A 105 18.10 -4.04 11.02
CA ASP A 105 16.90 -3.20 10.86
C ASP A 105 15.88 -3.37 12.01
N LEU A 106 16.26 -4.13 13.07
CA LEU A 106 15.37 -4.33 14.22
C LEU A 106 14.91 -2.99 14.80
N PRO A 107 13.64 -2.64 14.71
CA PRO A 107 13.13 -1.36 15.20
C PRO A 107 13.19 -1.30 16.72
N THR A 108 13.50 -0.15 17.27
CA THR A 108 13.33 0.06 18.70
C THR A 108 11.84 0.08 19.05
N ARG A 109 11.48 -0.22 20.30
CA ARG A 109 10.08 -0.16 20.75
C ARG A 109 9.43 1.21 20.46
N ALA A 110 10.21 2.28 20.52
CA ALA A 110 9.74 3.64 20.28
C ALA A 110 9.60 3.98 18.80
N SER A 111 10.20 3.18 17.90
CA SER A 111 10.13 3.36 16.44
C SER A 111 8.89 2.72 15.79
N GLY A 112 7.96 2.17 16.58
CA GLY A 112 6.85 1.38 16.06
C GLY A 112 7.32 0.00 15.60
N ASN A 113 7.10 -1.00 16.45
CA ASN A 113 7.24 -2.42 16.14
C ASN A 113 5.88 -3.06 16.46
N PRO A 114 4.87 -2.87 15.60
CA PRO A 114 3.51 -3.29 15.88
C PRO A 114 3.37 -4.81 15.86
N PRO A 115 2.31 -5.39 16.45
CA PRO A 115 1.90 -6.75 16.17
C PRO A 115 1.60 -6.90 14.67
N SER A 116 1.53 -8.15 14.20
CA SER A 116 1.10 -8.41 12.83
C SER A 116 -0.21 -7.69 12.52
N TYR A 117 -0.29 -7.15 11.33
CA TYR A 117 -1.50 -6.52 10.82
C TYR A 117 -1.67 -6.74 9.32
N GLU A 118 -2.92 -6.68 8.90
CA GLU A 118 -3.32 -6.54 7.52
C GLU A 118 -4.07 -5.21 7.35
N ALA A 119 -3.74 -4.48 6.29
CA ALA A 119 -4.34 -3.19 6.02
C ALA A 119 -4.66 -3.01 4.54
N ILE A 120 -5.64 -2.16 4.26
CA ILE A 120 -5.89 -1.67 2.91
C ILE A 120 -5.73 -0.15 2.84
N ARG A 121 -5.11 0.29 1.75
CA ARG A 121 -5.07 1.67 1.33
C ARG A 121 -5.93 1.83 0.08
N THR A 122 -7.02 2.58 0.19
CA THR A 122 -7.85 3.04 -0.94
C THR A 122 -7.44 4.47 -1.31
N LYS A 123 -8.03 5.06 -2.35
CA LYS A 123 -7.80 6.50 -2.65
C LYS A 123 -8.25 7.44 -1.52
N GLN A 124 -9.03 6.96 -0.55
CA GLN A 124 -9.68 7.80 0.46
C GLN A 124 -9.49 7.29 1.89
N ASP A 125 -9.20 6.01 2.05
CA ASP A 125 -9.22 5.33 3.32
C ASP A 125 -7.92 4.59 3.59
N VAL A 126 -7.50 4.57 4.84
CA VAL A 126 -6.64 3.55 5.42
C VAL A 126 -7.47 2.78 6.43
N TYR A 127 -7.47 1.46 6.35
CA TYR A 127 -8.13 0.58 7.30
C TYR A 127 -7.18 -0.54 7.69
N VAL A 128 -6.99 -0.75 8.99
CA VAL A 128 -6.03 -1.70 9.57
C VAL A 128 -6.75 -2.64 10.53
N GLU A 129 -6.44 -3.93 10.45
CA GLU A 129 -6.79 -4.95 11.44
C GLU A 129 -5.51 -5.55 12.03
N TYR A 130 -5.30 -5.42 13.34
CA TYR A 130 -4.17 -6.02 14.05
C TYR A 130 -4.51 -7.42 14.57
N ALA A 131 -3.49 -8.27 14.69
CA ALA A 131 -3.65 -9.65 15.18
C ALA A 131 -4.18 -9.76 16.61
N ASP A 132 -4.01 -8.71 17.44
CA ASP A 132 -4.56 -8.62 18.79
C ASP A 132 -6.02 -8.15 18.84
N GLY A 133 -6.62 -7.84 17.66
CA GLY A 133 -8.00 -7.42 17.50
C GLY A 133 -8.20 -5.89 17.53
N GLU A 134 -7.14 -5.11 17.73
CA GLU A 134 -7.22 -3.66 17.53
C GLU A 134 -7.46 -3.32 16.07
N ARG A 135 -8.04 -2.14 15.82
CA ARG A 135 -8.34 -1.67 14.47
C ARG A 135 -8.15 -0.17 14.36
N GLU A 136 -7.75 0.26 13.17
CA GLU A 136 -7.63 1.67 12.85
C GLU A 136 -8.36 2.01 11.56
N TYR A 137 -8.80 3.26 11.49
CA TYR A 137 -9.40 3.82 10.30
C TYR A 137 -9.09 5.31 10.19
N TYR A 138 -8.68 5.72 8.99
CA TYR A 138 -8.41 7.12 8.65
C TYR A 138 -9.07 7.48 7.32
N ASP A 139 -9.80 8.61 7.27
CA ASP A 139 -10.25 9.26 6.01
C ASP A 139 -9.15 10.25 5.61
N VAL A 140 -8.25 9.84 4.74
CA VAL A 140 -7.04 10.61 4.38
C VAL A 140 -7.33 11.91 3.65
N ARG A 141 -8.56 12.13 3.19
CA ARG A 141 -8.96 13.43 2.64
C ARG A 141 -9.27 14.45 3.73
N LYS A 142 -9.68 14.00 4.91
CA LYS A 142 -10.02 14.85 6.07
C LYS A 142 -8.89 14.89 7.08
N ASP A 143 -8.16 13.79 7.20
CA ASP A 143 -7.04 13.61 8.10
C ASP A 143 -5.84 13.04 7.31
N PRO A 144 -5.21 13.86 6.45
CA PRO A 144 -4.12 13.40 5.58
C PRO A 144 -2.85 13.02 6.33
N ASN A 145 -2.77 13.36 7.61
CA ASN A 145 -1.66 12.98 8.49
C ASN A 145 -2.04 11.84 9.45
N GLU A 146 -3.22 11.22 9.29
CA GLU A 146 -3.65 10.04 10.04
C GLU A 146 -3.51 10.18 11.57
N LEU A 147 -3.85 11.37 12.09
CA LEU A 147 -3.66 11.70 13.52
C LEU A 147 -4.80 11.21 14.42
N ASN A 148 -5.97 10.90 13.85
CA ASN A 148 -7.17 10.62 14.61
C ASN A 148 -7.81 9.32 14.17
N ASN A 149 -7.51 8.21 14.86
CA ASN A 149 -8.20 6.95 14.60
C ASN A 149 -9.71 7.12 14.75
N ALA A 150 -10.42 7.06 13.63
CA ALA A 150 -11.84 7.28 13.54
C ALA A 150 -12.66 5.99 13.49
N ILE A 151 -12.10 4.84 13.84
CA ILE A 151 -12.74 3.51 13.72
C ILE A 151 -14.11 3.46 14.40
N GLY A 152 -14.28 4.08 15.57
CA GLY A 152 -15.56 4.12 16.29
C GLY A 152 -16.64 5.03 15.67
N ARG A 153 -16.29 5.77 14.62
CA ARG A 153 -17.21 6.72 13.93
C ARG A 153 -17.48 6.35 12.48
N VAL A 154 -16.89 5.24 11.99
CA VAL A 154 -17.10 4.78 10.61
C VAL A 154 -18.52 4.23 10.47
N PRO A 155 -19.30 4.66 9.46
CA PRO A 155 -20.59 4.06 9.18
C PRO A 155 -20.47 2.55 8.95
N ALA A 156 -21.36 1.76 9.52
CA ALA A 156 -21.30 0.30 9.49
C ALA A 156 -21.18 -0.27 8.06
N GLN A 157 -21.91 0.32 7.10
CA GLN A 157 -21.85 -0.10 5.71
C GLN A 157 -20.45 0.11 5.10
N ARG A 158 -19.80 1.26 5.40
CA ARG A 158 -18.44 1.55 4.92
C ARG A 158 -17.43 0.60 5.55
N LEU A 159 -17.53 0.39 6.85
CA LEU A 159 -16.67 -0.54 7.58
C LEU A 159 -16.79 -1.97 7.02
N SER A 160 -18.03 -2.44 6.79
CA SER A 160 -18.27 -3.76 6.20
C SER A 160 -17.65 -3.89 4.80
N ARG A 161 -17.73 -2.83 3.97
CA ARG A 161 -17.10 -2.82 2.66
C ARG A 161 -15.58 -2.91 2.76
N LEU A 162 -14.94 -2.07 3.60
CA LEU A 162 -13.49 -2.06 3.79
C LEU A 162 -12.99 -3.43 4.27
N LYS A 163 -13.68 -4.01 5.26
CA LYS A 163 -13.39 -5.33 5.77
C LYS A 163 -13.52 -6.42 4.69
N SER A 164 -14.56 -6.37 3.88
CA SER A 164 -14.73 -7.31 2.76
C SER A 164 -13.61 -7.19 1.73
N MET A 165 -13.19 -5.97 1.40
CA MET A 165 -12.08 -5.73 0.47
C MET A 165 -10.76 -6.25 1.04
N LEU A 166 -10.46 -5.98 2.32
CA LEU A 166 -9.28 -6.50 3.00
C LEU A 166 -9.23 -8.02 2.91
N HIS A 167 -10.28 -8.71 3.36
CA HIS A 167 -10.34 -10.17 3.35
C HIS A 167 -10.35 -10.82 1.96
N GLN A 168 -10.71 -10.08 0.91
CA GLN A 168 -10.55 -10.54 -0.47
C GLN A 168 -9.11 -10.45 -0.92
N LEU A 169 -8.43 -9.34 -0.61
CA LEU A 169 -7.02 -9.14 -0.98
C LEU A 169 -6.08 -10.08 -0.23
N GLU A 170 -6.32 -10.37 1.05
CA GLU A 170 -5.56 -11.36 1.83
C GLU A 170 -5.58 -12.77 1.21
N LYS A 171 -6.66 -13.12 0.55
CA LYS A 171 -6.90 -14.49 0.05
C LYS A 171 -6.60 -14.65 -1.44
N CYS A 172 -6.43 -13.55 -2.15
CA CYS A 172 -6.15 -13.64 -3.56
C CYS A 172 -4.73 -14.17 -3.82
N SER A 173 -4.49 -14.73 -4.99
CA SER A 173 -3.18 -15.16 -5.44
C SER A 173 -3.10 -15.06 -6.96
N GLY A 174 -1.97 -14.58 -7.45
CA GLY A 174 -1.71 -14.46 -8.86
C GLY A 174 -2.71 -13.55 -9.57
N LYS A 175 -3.21 -14.00 -10.72
CA LYS A 175 -4.16 -13.22 -11.53
C LYS A 175 -5.45 -12.84 -10.81
N ASP A 176 -5.84 -13.55 -9.76
CA ASP A 176 -7.07 -13.26 -9.00
C ASP A 176 -6.90 -11.98 -8.14
N CYS A 177 -5.66 -11.51 -7.91
CA CYS A 177 -5.36 -10.22 -7.30
C CYS A 177 -5.40 -9.05 -8.30
N ARG A 178 -5.65 -9.33 -9.59
CA ARG A 178 -5.61 -8.36 -10.71
C ARG A 178 -7.00 -8.18 -11.37
N PRO A 179 -8.08 -7.91 -10.60
CA PRO A 179 -9.42 -7.79 -11.16
C PRO A 179 -9.55 -6.59 -12.13
#